data_750a3788e88a3535c9d50bdc2cbab8a7
#
_entry.id   750a3788e88a3535c9d50bdc2cbab8a7
#
_cell.length_a   1.000
_cell.length_b   1.000
_cell.length_c   1.000
_cell.angle_alpha   90.00
_cell.angle_beta   90.00
_cell.angle_gamma   90.00
#
_symmetry.space_group_name_H-M   'P 1'
#
loop_
_entity.id
_entity.type
_entity.pdbx_description
1 polymer ?
#
loop_
_entity_poly.entity_id
_entity_poly.type
_entity_poly.pdbx_seq_one_letter_code
_entity_poly.pdbx_strand_id
1 'polypeptide(L)'
;MDIKSVCFFFGGIRFLILNNVQETESLAALLKDVQTRREAFPDLVKRYQRPVYGVVRKMVISHDDADDIVQDVFVKVWHNIDKFKGESSLFTWIYRIATNECLQFLRKKRNRQWLGGDVSEELAEKLVSDNFIDGDEVQMKLQKAILTLPDKQRLVFNLRYFEELSYEEIAAITDTSVGSLKASLHHATRKIEEFLQE
;
A
#
# COMPACT_ATOMS: atom_id res chain seq x y z
N MET A 1 -0.24 -15.39 -20.33
CA MET A 1 -1.33 -15.16 -19.35
C MET A 1 -1.28 -13.71 -18.98
N ASP A 2 -2.38 -12.97 -19.13
CA ASP A 2 -2.35 -11.49 -18.89
C ASP A 2 -2.34 -11.24 -17.37
N ILE A 3 -1.29 -10.58 -16.88
CA ILE A 3 -1.10 -10.20 -15.47
C ILE A 3 -2.34 -9.47 -14.93
N LYS A 4 -3.04 -8.71 -15.77
CA LYS A 4 -4.26 -7.98 -15.40
C LYS A 4 -5.40 -8.90 -14.97
N SER A 5 -5.57 -10.04 -15.63
CA SER A 5 -6.63 -11.00 -15.30
C SER A 5 -6.42 -11.69 -13.96
N VAL A 6 -5.16 -11.90 -13.55
CA VAL A 6 -4.83 -12.52 -12.26
C VAL A 6 -4.96 -11.54 -11.11
N CYS A 7 -4.67 -10.25 -11.33
CA CYS A 7 -4.78 -9.20 -10.31
C CYS A 7 -6.24 -8.77 -10.04
N PHE A 8 -7.17 -8.98 -10.99
CA PHE A 8 -8.56 -8.53 -10.88
C PHE A 8 -9.36 -9.17 -9.72
N PHE A 9 -8.92 -10.30 -9.20
CA PHE A 9 -9.58 -10.99 -8.08
C PHE A 9 -9.40 -10.27 -6.71
N PHE A 10 -8.48 -9.29 -6.62
CA PHE A 10 -8.16 -8.58 -5.38
C PHE A 10 -8.68 -7.12 -5.33
N GLY A 11 -9.26 -6.62 -6.42
CA GLY A 11 -9.65 -5.22 -6.60
C GLY A 11 -11.12 -4.96 -6.30
N GLY A 12 -11.51 -4.70 -5.08
CA GLY A 12 -12.91 -4.38 -4.75
C GLY A 12 -13.11 -3.22 -3.76
N ILE A 13 -12.05 -2.66 -3.19
CA ILE A 13 -12.16 -1.72 -2.06
C ILE A 13 -12.28 -0.26 -2.54
N ARG A 14 -11.77 0.07 -3.73
CA ARG A 14 -11.79 1.44 -4.27
C ARG A 14 -13.19 2.01 -4.44
N PHE A 15 -14.14 1.18 -4.87
CA PHE A 15 -15.51 1.64 -5.18
C PHE A 15 -16.24 2.24 -3.98
N LEU A 16 -15.95 1.76 -2.76
CA LEU A 16 -16.59 2.22 -1.53
C LEU A 16 -16.02 3.54 -0.98
N ILE A 17 -14.76 3.87 -1.29
CA ILE A 17 -14.07 5.04 -0.71
C ILE A 17 -14.27 6.30 -1.57
N LEU A 18 -14.31 6.15 -2.89
CA LEU A 18 -14.39 7.30 -3.81
C LEU A 18 -15.81 7.84 -4.02
N ASN A 19 -16.83 7.08 -3.68
CA ASN A 19 -18.22 7.46 -3.96
C ASN A 19 -18.81 8.53 -3.03
N ASN A 20 -18.04 9.07 -2.08
CA ASN A 20 -18.54 10.06 -1.16
C ASN A 20 -17.58 11.23 -0.89
N VAL A 21 -17.27 12.02 -1.95
CA VAL A 21 -16.39 13.19 -1.87
C VAL A 21 -16.89 14.18 -0.83
N GLN A 22 -18.20 14.43 -0.78
CA GLN A 22 -18.84 15.36 0.15
C GLN A 22 -18.70 14.93 1.62
N GLU A 23 -18.86 13.63 1.92
CA GLU A 23 -18.63 13.10 3.28
C GLU A 23 -17.14 13.15 3.67
N THR A 24 -16.23 12.97 2.70
CA THR A 24 -14.80 13.04 2.96
C THR A 24 -14.33 14.46 3.27
N GLU A 25 -14.89 15.46 2.60
CA GLU A 25 -14.62 16.88 2.88
C GLU A 25 -15.19 17.30 4.25
N SER A 26 -16.41 16.86 4.58
CA SER A 26 -17.02 17.07 5.88
C SER A 26 -16.18 16.44 7.00
N LEU A 27 -15.72 15.20 6.82
CA LEU A 27 -14.87 14.51 7.78
C LEU A 27 -13.52 15.24 7.96
N ALA A 28 -12.91 15.70 6.88
CA ALA A 28 -11.65 16.45 6.94
C ALA A 28 -11.81 17.77 7.72
N ALA A 29 -12.94 18.45 7.58
CA ALA A 29 -13.24 19.67 8.34
C ALA A 29 -13.39 19.38 9.85
N LEU A 30 -14.14 18.33 10.21
CA LEU A 30 -14.32 17.90 11.61
C LEU A 30 -12.99 17.47 12.26
N LEU A 31 -12.09 16.88 11.51
CA LEU A 31 -10.78 16.44 12.01
C LEU A 31 -9.81 17.60 12.24
N LYS A 32 -9.98 18.73 11.56
CA LYS A 32 -9.17 19.93 11.79
C LYS A 32 -9.57 20.69 13.04
N ASP A 33 -10.84 20.65 13.43
CA ASP A 33 -11.32 21.28 14.65
C ASP A 33 -10.95 20.42 15.87
N VAL A 34 -10.24 21.04 16.82
CA VAL A 34 -9.75 20.36 18.04
C VAL A 34 -10.90 19.81 18.89
N GLN A 35 -12.07 20.47 18.87
CA GLN A 35 -13.22 20.08 19.70
C GLN A 35 -13.91 18.84 19.12
N THR A 36 -14.05 18.75 17.79
CA THR A 36 -14.76 17.64 17.11
C THR A 36 -13.84 16.49 16.72
N ARG A 37 -12.53 16.71 16.68
CA ARG A 37 -11.51 15.73 16.25
C ARG A 37 -11.65 14.38 16.97
N ARG A 38 -11.82 14.39 18.29
CA ARG A 38 -11.89 13.15 19.09
C ARG A 38 -13.09 12.29 18.70
N GLU A 39 -14.19 12.92 18.34
CA GLU A 39 -15.42 12.23 17.93
C GLU A 39 -15.35 11.77 16.47
N ALA A 40 -14.72 12.56 15.59
CA ALA A 40 -14.60 12.27 14.17
C ALA A 40 -13.49 11.26 13.81
N PHE A 41 -12.46 11.13 14.65
CA PHE A 41 -11.33 10.26 14.34
C PHE A 41 -11.66 8.77 14.25
N PRO A 42 -12.53 8.19 15.09
CA PRO A 42 -12.98 6.81 14.92
C PRO A 42 -13.63 6.54 13.56
N ASP A 43 -14.36 7.48 12.99
CA ASP A 43 -14.97 7.35 11.67
C ASP A 43 -13.91 7.36 10.57
N LEU A 44 -12.86 8.18 10.71
CA LEU A 44 -11.69 8.12 9.82
C LEU A 44 -11.02 6.75 9.87
N VAL A 45 -10.74 6.25 11.07
CA VAL A 45 -10.10 4.92 11.24
C VAL A 45 -10.99 3.84 10.62
N LYS A 46 -12.28 3.79 10.93
CA LYS A 46 -13.24 2.83 10.39
C LYS A 46 -13.25 2.84 8.86
N ARG A 47 -13.15 4.03 8.24
CA ARG A 47 -13.20 4.20 6.78
C ARG A 47 -11.90 3.75 6.10
N TYR A 48 -10.74 4.07 6.70
CA TYR A 48 -9.44 3.90 6.04
C TYR A 48 -8.60 2.72 6.54
N GLN A 49 -8.91 2.14 7.71
CA GLN A 49 -8.12 1.05 8.28
C GLN A 49 -7.97 -0.13 7.33
N ARG A 50 -9.09 -0.64 6.80
CA ARG A 50 -9.07 -1.82 5.91
C ARG A 50 -8.32 -1.57 4.59
N PRO A 51 -8.55 -0.46 3.86
CA PRO A 51 -7.77 -0.12 2.67
C PRO A 51 -6.28 0.06 2.95
N VAL A 52 -5.93 0.79 3.99
CA VAL A 52 -4.53 1.01 4.41
C VAL A 52 -3.87 -0.33 4.75
N TYR A 53 -4.55 -1.17 5.54
CA TYR A 53 -4.07 -2.52 5.84
C TYR A 53 -3.80 -3.34 4.57
N GLY A 54 -4.70 -3.30 3.59
CA GLY A 54 -4.52 -4.02 2.33
C GLY A 54 -3.25 -3.63 1.57
N VAL A 55 -2.96 -2.33 1.49
CA VAL A 55 -1.71 -1.84 0.86
C VAL A 55 -0.48 -2.23 1.68
N VAL A 56 -0.52 -2.02 3.00
CA VAL A 56 0.60 -2.36 3.90
C VAL A 56 0.89 -3.85 3.84
N ARG A 57 -0.14 -4.69 3.95
CA ARG A 57 -0.03 -6.15 3.95
C ARG A 57 0.64 -6.70 2.69
N LYS A 58 0.30 -6.13 1.51
CA LYS A 58 0.94 -6.50 0.23
C LYS A 58 2.42 -6.07 0.15
N MET A 59 2.83 -5.10 0.96
CA MET A 59 4.23 -4.66 1.00
C MET A 59 5.08 -5.48 1.96
N VAL A 60 4.55 -5.82 3.16
CA VAL A 60 5.34 -6.44 4.23
C VAL A 60 5.05 -7.93 4.43
N ILE A 61 3.96 -8.45 3.85
CA ILE A 61 3.49 -9.84 3.87
C ILE A 61 3.10 -10.34 5.28
N SER A 62 3.86 -10.06 6.30
CA SER A 62 3.58 -10.44 7.69
C SER A 62 2.34 -9.73 8.23
N HIS A 63 1.43 -10.49 8.86
CA HIS A 63 0.23 -9.95 9.50
C HIS A 63 0.59 -9.00 10.65
N ASP A 64 1.47 -9.46 11.54
CA ASP A 64 1.89 -8.69 12.71
C ASP A 64 2.61 -7.40 12.31
N ASP A 65 3.56 -7.49 11.35
CA ASP A 65 4.26 -6.30 10.82
C ASP A 65 3.26 -5.31 10.17
N ALA A 66 2.20 -5.82 9.51
CA ALA A 66 1.19 -4.98 8.88
C ALA A 66 0.31 -4.26 9.91
N ASP A 67 -0.11 -4.95 10.97
CA ASP A 67 -0.90 -4.37 12.05
C ASP A 67 -0.12 -3.28 12.79
N ASP A 68 1.15 -3.51 13.11
CA ASP A 68 2.02 -2.53 13.74
C ASP A 68 2.17 -1.27 12.87
N ILE A 69 2.43 -1.44 11.57
CA ILE A 69 2.56 -0.32 10.65
C ILE A 69 1.24 0.45 10.52
N VAL A 70 0.10 -0.23 10.45
CA VAL A 70 -1.21 0.42 10.36
C VAL A 70 -1.50 1.24 11.60
N GLN A 71 -1.17 0.74 12.79
CA GLN A 71 -1.27 1.52 14.03
C GLN A 71 -0.40 2.77 13.96
N ASP A 72 0.88 2.65 13.57
CA ASP A 72 1.80 3.76 13.42
C ASP A 72 1.28 4.80 12.42
N VAL A 73 0.67 4.36 11.30
CA VAL A 73 0.04 5.23 10.31
C VAL A 73 -1.06 6.08 10.97
N PHE A 74 -2.01 5.47 11.69
CA PHE A 74 -3.11 6.24 12.30
C PHE A 74 -2.64 7.11 13.46
N VAL A 75 -1.62 6.73 14.22
CA VAL A 75 -0.96 7.59 15.19
C VAL A 75 -0.36 8.81 14.49
N LYS A 76 0.34 8.63 13.36
CA LYS A 76 0.89 9.74 12.57
C LYS A 76 -0.19 10.61 11.94
N VAL A 77 -1.28 10.02 11.45
CA VAL A 77 -2.46 10.77 10.98
C VAL A 77 -2.99 11.65 12.10
N TRP A 78 -3.21 11.11 13.29
CA TRP A 78 -3.68 11.89 14.46
C TRP A 78 -2.79 13.08 14.77
N HIS A 79 -1.47 12.85 14.85
CA HIS A 79 -0.52 13.91 15.20
C HIS A 79 -0.27 14.94 14.09
N ASN A 80 -0.57 14.62 12.85
CA ASN A 80 -0.28 15.50 11.71
C ASN A 80 -1.52 16.02 10.97
N ILE A 81 -2.72 15.75 11.46
CA ILE A 81 -3.96 16.18 10.79
C ILE A 81 -4.04 17.72 10.65
N ASP A 82 -3.45 18.46 11.57
CA ASP A 82 -3.36 19.92 11.50
C ASP A 82 -2.54 20.41 10.29
N LYS A 83 -1.62 19.57 9.80
CA LYS A 83 -0.79 19.86 8.62
C LYS A 83 -1.49 19.50 7.30
N PHE A 84 -2.65 18.87 7.36
CA PHE A 84 -3.43 18.56 6.18
C PHE A 84 -4.05 19.83 5.60
N LYS A 85 -3.46 20.37 4.52
CA LYS A 85 -3.87 21.64 3.91
C LYS A 85 -5.09 21.53 3.00
N GLY A 86 -5.50 20.30 2.61
CA GLY A 86 -6.57 20.09 1.63
C GLY A 86 -6.12 20.25 0.16
N GLU A 87 -4.81 20.31 -0.08
CA GLU A 87 -4.23 20.37 -1.44
C GLU A 87 -4.36 19.04 -2.21
N SER A 88 -4.66 17.97 -1.51
CA SER A 88 -4.97 16.64 -2.05
C SER A 88 -6.18 16.05 -1.30
N SER A 89 -6.73 14.95 -1.81
CA SER A 89 -7.75 14.23 -1.05
C SER A 89 -7.18 13.66 0.26
N LEU A 90 -8.04 13.49 1.27
CA LEU A 90 -7.68 12.84 2.54
C LEU A 90 -7.14 11.42 2.30
N PHE A 91 -7.71 10.70 1.31
CA PHE A 91 -7.21 9.42 0.84
C PHE A 91 -5.74 9.48 0.41
N THR A 92 -5.40 10.38 -0.52
CA THR A 92 -4.05 10.57 -1.03
C THR A 92 -3.07 10.88 0.10
N TRP A 93 -3.47 11.73 1.04
CA TRP A 93 -2.64 12.13 2.17
C TRP A 93 -2.38 10.96 3.13
N ILE A 94 -3.41 10.17 3.49
CA ILE A 94 -3.26 8.99 4.34
C ILE A 94 -2.39 7.92 3.65
N TYR A 95 -2.63 7.66 2.35
CA TYR A 95 -1.84 6.70 1.58
C TYR A 95 -0.37 7.11 1.43
N ARG A 96 -0.08 8.40 1.34
CA ARG A 96 1.31 8.92 1.38
C ARG A 96 1.99 8.58 2.71
N ILE A 97 1.29 8.73 3.83
CA ILE A 97 1.81 8.33 5.14
C ILE A 97 2.05 6.83 5.17
N ALA A 98 1.06 6.02 4.79
CA ALA A 98 1.14 4.56 4.81
C ALA A 98 2.27 4.00 3.94
N THR A 99 2.40 4.47 2.70
CA THR A 99 3.46 4.02 1.79
C THR A 99 4.85 4.41 2.27
N ASN A 100 5.00 5.59 2.87
CA ASN A 100 6.26 6.00 3.48
C ASN A 100 6.64 5.14 4.68
N GLU A 101 5.68 4.77 5.55
CA GLU A 101 5.93 3.87 6.68
C GLU A 101 6.36 2.48 6.19
N CYS A 102 5.69 1.92 5.19
CA CYS A 102 6.09 0.65 4.59
C CYS A 102 7.54 0.69 4.08
N LEU A 103 7.89 1.71 3.30
CA LEU A 103 9.24 1.82 2.74
C LEU A 103 10.30 2.03 3.82
N GLN A 104 9.99 2.80 4.88
CA GLN A 104 10.89 2.97 6.02
C GLN A 104 11.06 1.66 6.80
N PHE A 105 9.99 0.92 7.03
CA PHE A 105 10.02 -0.37 7.71
C PHE A 105 10.91 -1.36 6.93
N LEU A 106 10.68 -1.54 5.63
CA LEU A 106 11.44 -2.44 4.78
C LEU A 106 12.94 -2.05 4.74
N ARG A 107 13.24 -0.75 4.67
CA ARG A 107 14.62 -0.26 4.74
C ARG A 107 15.28 -0.57 6.09
N LYS A 108 14.56 -0.37 7.21
CA LYS A 108 15.07 -0.70 8.55
C LYS A 108 15.29 -2.20 8.69
N LYS A 109 14.37 -3.02 8.19
CA LYS A 109 14.44 -4.48 8.21
C LYS A 109 15.68 -4.97 7.44
N ARG A 110 15.89 -4.46 6.22
CA ARG A 110 17.08 -4.77 5.40
C ARG A 110 18.39 -4.37 6.10
N ASN A 111 18.43 -3.21 6.72
CA ASN A 111 19.62 -2.75 7.45
C ASN A 111 19.94 -3.62 8.67
N ARG A 112 18.93 -4.20 9.34
CA ARG A 112 19.17 -5.14 10.46
C ARG A 112 19.65 -6.50 9.97
N GLN A 113 19.23 -6.93 8.79
CA GLN A 113 19.62 -8.21 8.17
C GLN A 113 20.97 -8.18 7.46
N TRP A 114 21.72 -7.07 7.51
CA TRP A 114 23.07 -6.95 6.94
C TRP A 114 24.05 -8.02 7.48
N LEU A 115 23.64 -8.84 8.42
CA LEU A 115 24.36 -9.98 8.98
C LEU A 115 24.02 -11.34 8.30
N GLY A 116 23.30 -11.39 7.16
CA GLY A 116 23.25 -12.61 6.36
C GLY A 116 21.89 -13.17 5.91
N GLY A 117 20.85 -12.36 5.73
CA GLY A 117 19.58 -12.84 5.16
C GLY A 117 19.04 -11.96 4.04
N ASP A 118 18.36 -12.54 3.04
CA ASP A 118 17.63 -11.80 2.03
C ASP A 118 16.18 -11.54 2.51
N VAL A 119 15.78 -10.26 2.59
CA VAL A 119 14.42 -9.85 2.97
C VAL A 119 13.36 -10.49 2.05
N SER A 120 13.69 -10.68 0.78
CA SER A 120 12.77 -11.27 -0.20
C SER A 120 12.50 -12.76 0.11
N GLU A 121 13.52 -13.50 0.55
CA GLU A 121 13.38 -14.90 0.97
C GLU A 121 12.51 -15.02 2.22
N GLU A 122 12.78 -14.21 3.26
CA GLU A 122 11.97 -14.18 4.48
C GLU A 122 10.50 -13.85 4.18
N LEU A 123 10.25 -12.87 3.30
CA LEU A 123 8.88 -12.52 2.89
C LEU A 123 8.23 -13.66 2.07
N ALA A 124 8.99 -14.38 1.25
CA ALA A 124 8.50 -15.53 0.51
C ALA A 124 8.10 -16.70 1.42
N GLU A 125 8.87 -16.96 2.49
CA GLU A 125 8.51 -17.95 3.52
C GLU A 125 7.21 -17.55 4.23
N LYS A 126 7.03 -16.26 4.55
CA LYS A 126 5.82 -15.74 5.17
C LYS A 126 4.58 -15.80 4.28
N LEU A 127 4.71 -15.78 2.95
CA LEU A 127 3.57 -16.01 2.05
C LEU A 127 2.89 -17.34 2.31
N VAL A 128 3.67 -18.36 2.65
CA VAL A 128 3.18 -19.72 2.92
C VAL A 128 2.66 -19.83 4.36
N SER A 129 3.45 -19.36 5.34
CA SER A 129 3.14 -19.52 6.76
C SER A 129 1.92 -18.71 7.22
N ASP A 130 1.71 -17.53 6.65
CA ASP A 130 0.63 -16.61 7.05
C ASP A 130 -0.66 -16.78 6.22
N ASN A 131 -0.81 -17.87 5.47
CA ASN A 131 -1.96 -18.11 4.57
C ASN A 131 -2.35 -16.86 3.76
N PHE A 132 -1.33 -16.16 3.23
CA PHE A 132 -1.55 -14.93 2.47
C PHE A 132 -2.38 -15.18 1.19
N ILE A 133 -2.29 -16.40 0.65
CA ILE A 133 -2.98 -16.84 -0.56
C ILE A 133 -3.64 -18.17 -0.29
N ASP A 134 -4.90 -18.29 -0.66
CA ASP A 134 -5.72 -19.49 -0.50
C ASP A 134 -5.46 -20.45 -1.68
N GLY A 135 -4.37 -21.25 -1.61
CA GLY A 135 -4.18 -22.49 -2.36
C GLY A 135 -3.93 -22.43 -3.89
N ASP A 136 -3.91 -21.24 -4.51
CA ASP A 136 -3.67 -21.14 -5.97
C ASP A 136 -2.17 -21.02 -6.29
N GLU A 137 -1.60 -22.06 -6.90
CA GLU A 137 -0.17 -22.11 -7.29
C GLU A 137 0.22 -20.95 -8.21
N VAL A 138 -0.68 -20.50 -9.09
CA VAL A 138 -0.42 -19.39 -10.02
C VAL A 138 -0.33 -18.08 -9.24
N GLN A 139 -1.24 -17.86 -8.30
CA GLN A 139 -1.20 -16.69 -7.44
C GLN A 139 0.04 -16.70 -6.55
N MET A 140 0.43 -17.84 -6.00
CA MET A 140 1.66 -17.98 -5.21
C MET A 140 2.89 -17.65 -6.05
N LYS A 141 2.98 -18.19 -7.30
CA LYS A 141 4.09 -17.88 -8.22
C LYS A 141 4.16 -16.39 -8.53
N LEU A 142 3.01 -15.73 -8.78
CA LEU A 142 2.93 -14.29 -9.02
C LEU A 142 3.40 -13.48 -7.81
N GLN A 143 2.96 -13.84 -6.59
CA GLN A 143 3.39 -13.11 -5.38
C GLN A 143 4.89 -13.26 -5.13
N LYS A 144 5.46 -14.46 -5.35
CA LYS A 144 6.91 -14.66 -5.29
C LYS A 144 7.63 -13.76 -6.31
N ALA A 145 7.14 -13.69 -7.55
CA ALA A 145 7.69 -12.80 -8.56
C ALA A 145 7.64 -11.32 -8.13
N ILE A 146 6.51 -10.87 -7.55
CA ILE A 146 6.36 -9.50 -7.04
C ILE A 146 7.37 -9.20 -5.91
N LEU A 147 7.68 -10.18 -5.05
CA LEU A 147 8.66 -10.01 -3.97
C LEU A 147 10.10 -9.84 -4.47
N THR A 148 10.43 -10.30 -5.68
CA THR A 148 11.76 -10.06 -6.29
C THR A 148 11.96 -8.62 -6.74
N LEU A 149 10.89 -7.82 -6.81
CA LEU A 149 10.98 -6.41 -7.21
C LEU A 149 11.62 -5.55 -6.11
N PRO A 150 12.41 -4.54 -6.49
CA PRO A 150 12.82 -3.49 -5.56
C PRO A 150 11.59 -2.83 -4.91
N ASP A 151 11.68 -2.46 -3.62
CA ASP A 151 10.54 -1.98 -2.83
C ASP A 151 9.72 -0.88 -3.52
N LYS A 152 10.38 0.09 -4.17
CA LYS A 152 9.69 1.17 -4.88
C LYS A 152 8.95 0.67 -6.13
N GLN A 153 9.51 -0.29 -6.86
CA GLN A 153 8.85 -0.89 -8.02
C GLN A 153 7.66 -1.74 -7.56
N ARG A 154 7.83 -2.52 -6.48
CA ARG A 154 6.77 -3.31 -5.85
C ARG A 154 5.62 -2.41 -5.38
N LEU A 155 5.92 -1.28 -4.74
CA LEU A 155 4.90 -0.32 -4.34
C LEU A 155 4.10 0.21 -5.53
N VAL A 156 4.77 0.69 -6.59
CA VAL A 156 4.09 1.21 -7.78
C VAL A 156 3.24 0.12 -8.45
N PHE A 157 3.76 -1.10 -8.52
CA PHE A 157 3.03 -2.24 -9.05
C PHE A 157 1.75 -2.52 -8.23
N ASN A 158 1.87 -2.61 -6.90
CA ASN A 158 0.74 -2.87 -6.01
C ASN A 158 -0.33 -1.77 -6.11
N LEU A 159 0.07 -0.50 -6.08
CA LEU A 159 -0.85 0.62 -6.22
C LEU A 159 -1.57 0.63 -7.57
N ARG A 160 -0.88 0.23 -8.66
CA ARG A 160 -1.46 0.22 -10.00
C ARG A 160 -2.40 -0.96 -10.24
N TYR A 161 -1.98 -2.18 -9.86
CA TYR A 161 -2.68 -3.40 -10.25
C TYR A 161 -3.66 -3.91 -9.18
N PHE A 162 -3.37 -3.73 -7.90
CA PHE A 162 -4.26 -4.20 -6.83
C PHE A 162 -5.16 -3.10 -6.29
N GLU A 163 -4.67 -1.85 -6.24
CA GLU A 163 -5.48 -0.70 -5.79
C GLU A 163 -6.12 0.06 -6.97
N GLU A 164 -5.78 -0.31 -8.22
CA GLU A 164 -6.31 0.25 -9.46
C GLU A 164 -6.18 1.78 -9.58
N LEU A 165 -5.18 2.37 -8.92
CA LEU A 165 -4.97 3.81 -8.93
C LEU A 165 -4.48 4.29 -10.31
N SER A 166 -4.90 5.50 -10.70
CA SER A 166 -4.36 6.20 -11.87
C SER A 166 -2.89 6.59 -11.65
N TYR A 167 -2.17 6.88 -12.73
CA TYR A 167 -0.79 7.35 -12.60
C TYR A 167 -0.70 8.68 -11.86
N GLU A 168 -1.69 9.53 -12.02
CA GLU A 168 -1.81 10.83 -11.35
C GLU A 168 -1.99 10.66 -9.84
N GLU A 169 -2.85 9.72 -9.40
CA GLU A 169 -3.03 9.39 -7.99
C GLU A 169 -1.75 8.79 -7.39
N ILE A 170 -1.10 7.85 -8.11
CA ILE A 170 0.17 7.26 -7.65
C ILE A 170 1.26 8.33 -7.57
N ALA A 171 1.33 9.24 -8.54
CA ALA A 171 2.26 10.36 -8.54
C ALA A 171 2.06 11.25 -7.30
N ALA A 172 0.79 11.57 -6.98
CA ALA A 172 0.43 12.34 -5.81
C ALA A 172 0.77 11.62 -4.48
N ILE A 173 0.60 10.29 -4.43
CA ILE A 173 0.93 9.48 -3.23
C ILE A 173 2.44 9.36 -3.03
N THR A 174 3.20 9.10 -4.12
CA THR A 174 4.63 8.72 -4.04
C THR A 174 5.59 9.90 -4.26
N ASP A 175 5.06 11.09 -4.55
CA ASP A 175 5.83 12.27 -4.94
C ASP A 175 6.80 12.00 -6.09
N THR A 176 6.29 11.31 -7.14
CA THR A 176 7.07 10.83 -8.27
C THR A 176 6.39 11.22 -9.58
N SER A 177 7.15 11.62 -10.61
CA SER A 177 6.57 11.99 -11.90
C SER A 177 5.89 10.81 -12.61
N VAL A 178 4.82 11.08 -13.33
CA VAL A 178 4.08 10.08 -14.13
C VAL A 178 5.00 9.34 -15.11
N GLY A 179 5.98 10.06 -15.72
CA GLY A 179 6.97 9.44 -16.61
C GLY A 179 7.83 8.39 -15.89
N SER A 180 8.33 8.71 -14.69
CA SER A 180 9.10 7.78 -13.86
C SER A 180 8.25 6.59 -13.39
N LEU A 181 6.97 6.79 -13.09
CA LEU A 181 6.06 5.71 -12.72
C LEU A 181 5.82 4.74 -13.87
N LYS A 182 5.60 5.24 -15.10
CA LYS A 182 5.44 4.41 -16.30
C LYS A 182 6.70 3.57 -16.56
N ALA A 183 7.89 4.17 -16.48
CA ALA A 183 9.15 3.46 -16.61
C ALA A 183 9.34 2.40 -15.51
N SER A 184 9.07 2.74 -14.25
CA SER A 184 9.13 1.83 -13.11
C SER A 184 8.21 0.63 -13.30
N LEU A 185 6.97 0.88 -13.72
CA LEU A 185 5.98 -0.18 -13.97
C LEU A 185 6.38 -1.08 -15.13
N HIS A 186 6.90 -0.51 -16.23
CA HIS A 186 7.40 -1.30 -17.36
C HIS A 186 8.54 -2.24 -16.94
N HIS A 187 9.48 -1.76 -16.13
CA HIS A 187 10.54 -2.62 -15.60
C HIS A 187 10.01 -3.69 -14.62
N ALA A 188 9.02 -3.34 -13.80
CA ALA A 188 8.41 -4.27 -12.87
C ALA A 188 7.68 -5.40 -13.60
N THR A 189 6.84 -5.06 -14.59
CA THR A 189 6.08 -6.06 -15.36
C THR A 189 7.01 -6.99 -16.12
N ARG A 190 8.08 -6.47 -16.77
CA ARG A 190 9.05 -7.30 -17.47
C ARG A 190 9.75 -8.30 -16.55
N LYS A 191 10.18 -7.88 -15.36
CA LYS A 191 10.79 -8.78 -14.37
C LYS A 191 9.84 -9.88 -13.90
N ILE A 192 8.57 -9.53 -13.69
CA ILE A 192 7.54 -10.50 -13.29
C ILE A 192 7.32 -11.49 -14.42
N GLU A 193 7.21 -11.04 -15.69
CA GLU A 193 7.05 -11.91 -16.85
C GLU A 193 8.23 -12.89 -17.01
N GLU A 194 9.47 -12.38 -16.87
CA GLU A 194 10.69 -13.20 -16.90
C GLU A 194 10.63 -14.30 -15.82
N PHE A 195 10.30 -13.96 -14.58
CA PHE A 195 10.19 -14.90 -13.46
C PHE A 195 9.09 -15.97 -13.69
N LEU A 196 7.97 -15.58 -14.31
CA LEU A 196 6.86 -16.50 -14.55
C LEU A 196 7.13 -17.50 -15.69
N GLN A 197 8.11 -17.22 -16.56
CA GLN A 197 8.52 -18.10 -17.67
C GLN A 197 9.54 -19.15 -17.23
N GLU A 198 10.21 -18.97 -16.10
CA GLU A 198 11.09 -19.95 -15.46
C GLU A 198 10.26 -21.08 -14.79
#